data_cc19b8dd853a15952d4b867881abf04b
#
_entry.id   cc19b8dd853a15952d4b867881abf04b
#
_cell.length_a   1.000
_cell.length_b   1.000
_cell.length_c   1.000
_cell.angle_alpha   90.00
_cell.angle_beta   90.00
_cell.angle_gamma   90.00
#
_symmetry.space_group_name_H-M   'P 1'
#
loop_
_entity.id
_entity.type
_entity.pdbx_description
1 polymer ?
#
loop_
_entity_poly.entity_id
_entity_poly.type
_entity_poly.pdbx_seq_one_letter_code
_entity_poly.pdbx_strand_id
1 'polypeptide(L)'
;MKKGVLSLLLITPLLFSCNNNTSTCDEMFCDETSQSSGGSFLDLEKDENPNYVYDTTVGNDGGVNYEIFVRSFYDTNNDGIGDLNGVKAKLPYLSELGVSNLWLMPIHKSPTYHGYDVTDYYSIHEDYGSLDDFKALVTEAKKYNIGIILDLVINHSSTQCQWFKDSYQDYSSGGSGKANWYNWQTESKSGYHRYGNSNFYYEGQFGNTMPDLNLENEEVKAELENVMKFWLDIGVAGFRLDAVKYYIGAGESHRSNIPVLKWINDFCKGINPDCYIVGEAWSGFDTIKQYYESGVDSFFNFASSRESGTNGSILNAAKSVTKAPTFSSTIADMEKAIKEINPNAVNSYFLSNHDMDRVSNSLSGLNAKMAASITYLLPGTPYIYYGEEIGLKGVRNTSPDDQSDAKRRLPMIWSKTDKEGECDFPEQNRQDLNNVTQVSEGVYNQLNTDYSLLNHYKKVLNIRNKYNVFKHGTYENMTSLVSEQNKFVMIYKITDGDKSLAVVHNLGVSRAEVEVGNTFKGILDSINTDKYKPMLKDGRLAISKHSTVLLELN
;
A
#
# COMPACT_ATOMS: atom_id res chain seq x y z
N MET A 1 -36.62 54.15 -23.34
CA MET A 1 -36.03 55.44 -22.92
C MET A 1 -35.04 55.19 -21.79
N LYS A 2 -33.94 55.85 -21.91
CA LYS A 2 -32.75 55.97 -21.05
C LYS A 2 -31.63 54.97 -21.32
N LYS A 3 -30.68 55.52 -21.99
CA LYS A 3 -29.30 55.07 -22.27
C LYS A 3 -28.46 55.15 -20.99
N GLY A 4 -27.56 54.18 -20.79
CA GLY A 4 -26.51 54.22 -19.81
C GLY A 4 -25.21 53.71 -20.45
N VAL A 5 -24.21 54.54 -20.36
CA VAL A 5 -22.95 54.62 -21.11
C VAL A 5 -22.00 53.48 -20.75
N LEU A 6 -21.41 52.86 -21.80
CA LEU A 6 -20.32 51.90 -21.75
C LEU A 6 -18.98 52.65 -21.63
N SER A 7 -18.20 52.42 -20.61
CA SER A 7 -16.83 52.92 -20.48
C SER A 7 -15.85 51.80 -20.87
N LEU A 8 -15.16 52.01 -21.98
CA LEU A 8 -14.16 51.13 -22.57
C LEU A 8 -12.80 51.50 -21.95
N LEU A 9 -12.19 50.56 -21.21
CA LEU A 9 -10.78 50.67 -20.81
C LEU A 9 -9.95 49.81 -21.77
N LEU A 10 -9.18 50.47 -22.60
CA LEU A 10 -8.15 49.87 -23.46
C LEU A 10 -6.96 49.44 -22.60
N ILE A 11 -6.65 48.15 -22.60
CA ILE A 11 -5.38 47.60 -22.14
C ILE A 11 -4.63 47.10 -23.37
N THR A 12 -3.53 47.76 -23.68
CA THR A 12 -2.58 47.39 -24.75
C THR A 12 -1.80 46.11 -24.35
N PRO A 13 -1.67 45.13 -25.23
CA PRO A 13 -0.79 44.02 -24.98
C PRO A 13 0.67 44.36 -25.37
N LEU A 14 1.59 44.24 -24.43
CA LEU A 14 3.01 44.19 -24.72
C LEU A 14 3.34 42.80 -25.30
N LEU A 15 3.66 42.76 -26.57
CA LEU A 15 4.21 41.61 -27.26
C LEU A 15 5.68 41.42 -26.81
N PHE A 16 5.97 40.36 -26.04
CA PHE A 16 7.32 39.82 -25.96
C PHE A 16 7.42 38.64 -26.93
N SER A 17 8.27 38.81 -27.90
CA SER A 17 8.71 37.78 -28.84
C SER A 17 9.60 36.79 -28.12
N CYS A 18 9.18 35.54 -27.96
CA CYS A 18 10.08 34.45 -27.57
C CYS A 18 10.47 33.68 -28.84
N ASN A 19 11.74 33.74 -29.18
CA ASN A 19 12.38 32.89 -30.17
C ASN A 19 12.37 31.42 -29.67
N ASN A 20 11.89 30.53 -30.54
CA ASN A 20 12.02 29.10 -30.41
C ASN A 20 13.50 28.69 -30.46
N ASN A 21 14.04 28.19 -29.37
CA ASN A 21 15.14 27.24 -29.39
C ASN A 21 14.88 26.18 -28.29
N THR A 22 14.77 24.96 -28.75
CA THR A 22 14.69 23.73 -27.96
C THR A 22 15.91 23.59 -27.06
N SER A 23 15.69 23.68 -25.76
CA SER A 23 16.58 23.10 -24.75
C SER A 23 15.74 22.63 -23.58
N THR A 24 15.90 21.36 -23.26
CA THR A 24 15.43 20.68 -22.07
C THR A 24 15.70 21.53 -20.84
N CYS A 25 14.65 21.92 -20.12
CA CYS A 25 14.79 22.55 -18.80
C CYS A 25 15.20 21.49 -17.79
N ASP A 26 16.52 21.33 -17.62
CA ASP A 26 17.05 20.85 -16.37
C ASP A 26 16.72 21.87 -15.29
N GLU A 27 16.18 21.39 -14.16
CA GLU A 27 15.82 22.21 -13.01
C GLU A 27 17.05 23.01 -12.55
N MET A 28 17.01 24.31 -12.79
CA MET A 28 18.02 25.24 -12.30
C MET A 28 17.98 25.24 -10.76
N PHE A 29 19.06 24.77 -10.16
CA PHE A 29 19.35 24.94 -8.74
C PHE A 29 19.51 26.44 -8.45
N CYS A 30 18.50 27.05 -7.88
CA CYS A 30 18.64 28.36 -7.25
C CYS A 30 19.38 28.20 -5.93
N ASP A 31 20.61 28.69 -5.92
CA ASP A 31 21.44 28.86 -4.71
C ASP A 31 20.87 30.04 -3.93
N GLU A 32 19.85 29.82 -3.08
CA GLU A 32 19.35 30.87 -2.18
C GLU A 32 20.18 30.91 -0.90
N THR A 33 21.23 31.73 -0.92
CA THR A 33 21.83 32.24 0.30
C THR A 33 20.94 33.32 0.91
N SER A 34 19.87 32.92 1.63
CA SER A 34 19.16 33.85 2.51
C SER A 34 19.89 33.93 3.85
N GLN A 35 20.63 34.98 4.06
CA GLN A 35 21.15 35.37 5.37
C GLN A 35 20.01 35.71 6.31
N SER A 36 19.77 34.87 7.31
CA SER A 36 19.02 35.23 8.50
C SER A 36 19.98 35.43 9.67
N SER A 37 19.78 36.50 10.39
CA SER A 37 20.59 36.97 11.51
C SER A 37 20.70 35.95 12.65
N GLY A 38 21.95 35.60 13.03
CA GLY A 38 22.25 35.07 14.35
C GLY A 38 22.58 33.58 14.43
N GLY A 39 23.81 33.20 14.04
CA GLY A 39 24.40 31.85 14.18
C GLY A 39 24.86 31.34 12.83
N SER A 40 26.16 31.03 12.67
CA SER A 40 26.65 30.43 11.42
C SER A 40 26.05 29.01 11.28
N PHE A 41 25.31 28.75 10.19
CA PHE A 41 24.91 27.40 9.81
C PHE A 41 26.15 26.50 9.69
N LEU A 42 25.98 25.21 10.06
CA LEU A 42 26.98 24.21 9.81
C LEU A 42 27.21 24.07 8.29
N ASP A 43 28.46 24.21 7.83
CA ASP A 43 28.79 23.95 6.43
C ASP A 43 28.66 22.45 6.15
N LEU A 44 27.67 22.06 5.33
CA LEU A 44 27.51 20.67 4.95
C LEU A 44 28.59 20.24 3.97
N GLU A 45 29.16 19.06 4.21
CA GLU A 45 30.07 18.43 3.26
C GLU A 45 29.33 17.97 2.01
N LYS A 46 29.91 18.20 0.83
CA LYS A 46 29.41 17.58 -0.39
C LYS A 46 29.58 16.08 -0.32
N ASP A 47 28.57 15.36 -0.80
CA ASP A 47 28.71 13.95 -1.09
C ASP A 47 29.44 13.79 -2.44
N GLU A 48 30.69 13.40 -2.41
CA GLU A 48 31.50 13.18 -3.61
C GLU A 48 30.99 11.95 -4.41
N ASN A 49 30.22 11.07 -3.76
CA ASN A 49 29.63 9.91 -4.39
C ASN A 49 28.13 9.86 -4.03
N PRO A 50 27.31 10.73 -4.67
CA PRO A 50 25.92 10.93 -4.26
C PRO A 50 24.99 9.75 -4.55
N ASN A 51 25.45 8.71 -5.23
CA ASN A 51 24.64 7.53 -5.53
C ASN A 51 24.24 6.79 -4.26
N TYR A 52 23.03 6.26 -4.25
CA TYR A 52 22.56 5.43 -3.15
C TYR A 52 23.44 4.18 -3.02
N VAL A 53 24.19 4.10 -1.93
CA VAL A 53 24.97 2.90 -1.61
C VAL A 53 24.03 1.90 -0.96
N TYR A 54 23.96 0.70 -1.53
CA TYR A 54 23.20 -0.42 -1.00
C TYR A 54 24.15 -1.40 -0.33
N ASP A 55 23.75 -1.89 0.84
CA ASP A 55 24.40 -3.03 1.46
C ASP A 55 23.79 -4.30 0.87
N THR A 56 24.49 -4.94 -0.04
CA THR A 56 24.04 -6.15 -0.74
C THR A 56 24.03 -7.39 0.16
N THR A 57 24.54 -7.29 1.39
CA THR A 57 24.49 -8.38 2.38
C THR A 57 23.22 -8.34 3.24
N VAL A 58 22.44 -7.26 3.14
CA VAL A 58 21.18 -7.11 3.85
C VAL A 58 20.12 -7.99 3.21
N GLY A 59 19.47 -8.83 4.02
CA GLY A 59 18.32 -9.63 3.61
C GLY A 59 17.04 -8.80 3.41
N ASN A 60 15.90 -9.46 3.41
CA ASN A 60 14.59 -8.84 3.21
C ASN A 60 13.63 -9.10 4.38
N ASP A 61 14.11 -9.12 5.61
CA ASP A 61 13.34 -9.49 6.82
C ASP A 61 12.54 -8.31 7.43
N GLY A 62 12.57 -7.13 6.81
CA GLY A 62 11.97 -5.90 7.33
C GLY A 62 10.44 -5.87 7.36
N GLY A 63 9.76 -6.94 6.94
CA GLY A 63 8.30 -7.06 6.98
C GLY A 63 7.58 -6.23 5.91
N VAL A 64 8.25 -5.90 4.80
CA VAL A 64 7.65 -5.15 3.69
C VAL A 64 6.84 -6.09 2.81
N ASN A 65 5.59 -5.75 2.57
CA ASN A 65 4.68 -6.50 1.69
C ASN A 65 4.53 -5.77 0.35
N TYR A 66 4.38 -6.54 -0.72
CA TYR A 66 4.21 -6.01 -2.07
C TYR A 66 2.95 -6.60 -2.70
N GLU A 67 1.97 -5.74 -3.00
CA GLU A 67 0.69 -6.11 -3.58
C GLU A 67 0.82 -6.25 -5.09
N ILE A 68 0.39 -7.39 -5.64
CA ILE A 68 0.46 -7.71 -7.07
C ILE A 68 -0.93 -8.02 -7.61
N PHE A 69 -1.34 -7.31 -8.67
CA PHE A 69 -2.38 -7.78 -9.57
C PHE A 69 -1.71 -8.62 -10.66
N VAL A 70 -1.83 -9.94 -10.56
CA VAL A 70 -1.12 -10.90 -11.41
C VAL A 70 -1.32 -10.61 -12.89
N ARG A 71 -2.59 -10.34 -13.29
CA ARG A 71 -2.97 -9.99 -14.68
C ARG A 71 -2.12 -8.87 -15.31
N SER A 72 -1.66 -7.93 -14.50
CA SER A 72 -0.99 -6.71 -14.96
C SER A 72 0.49 -6.67 -14.62
N PHE A 73 1.09 -7.76 -14.14
CA PHE A 73 2.45 -7.72 -13.61
C PHE A 73 3.51 -8.14 -14.64
N TYR A 74 3.47 -9.38 -15.14
CA TYR A 74 4.41 -9.88 -16.15
C TYR A 74 3.82 -11.07 -16.89
N ASP A 75 3.80 -11.02 -18.23
CA ASP A 75 3.30 -12.03 -19.14
C ASP A 75 4.45 -12.91 -19.64
N THR A 76 4.38 -14.24 -19.42
CA THR A 76 5.42 -15.18 -19.87
C THR A 76 5.04 -15.99 -21.10
N ASN A 77 3.75 -16.01 -21.47
CA ASN A 77 3.23 -16.82 -22.57
C ASN A 77 2.85 -16.00 -23.81
N ASN A 78 2.93 -14.65 -23.73
CA ASN A 78 2.62 -13.66 -24.76
C ASN A 78 1.13 -13.64 -25.16
N ASP A 79 0.22 -13.89 -24.22
CA ASP A 79 -1.22 -13.75 -24.44
C ASP A 79 -1.76 -12.36 -24.03
N GLY A 80 -0.90 -11.50 -23.49
CA GLY A 80 -1.22 -10.17 -23.00
C GLY A 80 -1.69 -10.13 -21.55
N ILE A 81 -1.73 -11.27 -20.87
CA ILE A 81 -2.17 -11.43 -19.50
C ILE A 81 -0.99 -11.86 -18.62
N GLY A 82 -0.74 -11.16 -17.55
CA GLY A 82 0.27 -11.57 -16.58
C GLY A 82 -0.10 -12.87 -15.87
N ASP A 83 0.90 -13.67 -15.54
CA ASP A 83 0.72 -15.01 -15.01
C ASP A 83 1.62 -15.32 -13.79
N LEU A 84 1.40 -16.45 -13.12
CA LEU A 84 2.15 -16.88 -11.94
C LEU A 84 3.63 -17.18 -12.25
N ASN A 85 3.93 -17.64 -13.47
CA ASN A 85 5.31 -17.81 -13.93
C ASN A 85 6.00 -16.46 -14.11
N GLY A 86 5.24 -15.41 -14.49
CA GLY A 86 5.70 -14.04 -14.55
C GLY A 86 6.06 -13.48 -13.18
N VAL A 87 5.21 -13.69 -12.18
CA VAL A 87 5.53 -13.37 -10.78
C VAL A 87 6.81 -14.09 -10.34
N LYS A 88 6.90 -15.40 -10.63
CA LYS A 88 8.09 -16.22 -10.32
C LYS A 88 9.35 -15.69 -11.01
N ALA A 89 9.27 -15.28 -12.27
CA ALA A 89 10.41 -14.74 -13.02
C ALA A 89 10.92 -13.40 -12.44
N LYS A 90 10.07 -12.64 -11.72
CA LYS A 90 10.42 -11.36 -11.11
C LYS A 90 10.80 -11.44 -9.62
N LEU A 91 10.86 -12.63 -9.03
CA LEU A 91 11.34 -12.82 -7.65
C LEU A 91 12.74 -12.23 -7.38
N PRO A 92 13.72 -12.34 -8.30
CA PRO A 92 15.02 -11.69 -8.12
C PRO A 92 14.89 -10.16 -7.95
N TYR A 93 14.09 -9.50 -8.79
CA TYR A 93 13.81 -8.06 -8.69
C TYR A 93 13.16 -7.70 -7.35
N LEU A 94 12.13 -8.44 -6.94
CA LEU A 94 11.40 -8.20 -5.71
C LEU A 94 12.27 -8.41 -4.46
N SER A 95 13.12 -9.42 -4.48
CA SER A 95 14.12 -9.65 -3.43
C SER A 95 15.15 -8.51 -3.37
N GLU A 96 15.67 -8.09 -4.52
CA GLU A 96 16.62 -6.97 -4.61
C GLU A 96 15.99 -5.62 -4.21
N LEU A 97 14.69 -5.45 -4.44
CA LEU A 97 13.92 -4.31 -3.93
C LEU A 97 13.84 -4.32 -2.40
N GLY A 98 13.91 -5.49 -1.77
CA GLY A 98 13.87 -5.66 -0.31
C GLY A 98 12.50 -6.07 0.22
N VAL A 99 11.68 -6.74 -0.59
CA VAL A 99 10.33 -7.20 -0.25
C VAL A 99 10.38 -8.51 0.54
N SER A 100 9.61 -8.60 1.62
CA SER A 100 9.51 -9.78 2.50
C SER A 100 8.36 -10.72 2.11
N ASN A 101 7.24 -10.17 1.63
CA ASN A 101 6.09 -10.96 1.23
C ASN A 101 5.42 -10.38 -0.02
N LEU A 102 4.78 -11.24 -0.81
CA LEU A 102 3.92 -10.86 -1.93
C LEU A 102 2.46 -11.14 -1.56
N TRP A 103 1.64 -10.11 -1.54
CA TRP A 103 0.20 -10.26 -1.53
C TRP A 103 -0.28 -10.33 -2.97
N LEU A 104 -0.79 -11.49 -3.36
CA LEU A 104 -1.45 -11.68 -4.64
C LEU A 104 -2.93 -11.32 -4.50
N MET A 105 -3.41 -10.33 -5.25
CA MET A 105 -4.85 -10.10 -5.42
C MET A 105 -5.52 -11.40 -5.86
N PRO A 106 -6.87 -11.55 -5.81
CA PRO A 106 -7.51 -12.84 -6.02
C PRO A 106 -7.01 -13.60 -7.25
N ILE A 107 -6.51 -14.81 -7.03
CA ILE A 107 -5.99 -15.70 -8.08
C ILE A 107 -6.89 -16.91 -8.31
N HIS A 108 -7.97 -17.02 -7.55
CA HIS A 108 -8.93 -18.10 -7.66
C HIS A 108 -9.76 -17.98 -8.94
N LYS A 109 -10.38 -19.10 -9.32
CA LYS A 109 -11.27 -19.12 -10.47
C LYS A 109 -12.44 -18.14 -10.28
N SER A 110 -12.62 -17.24 -11.24
CA SER A 110 -13.60 -16.16 -11.20
C SER A 110 -14.03 -15.79 -12.61
N PRO A 111 -15.30 -15.39 -12.86
CA PRO A 111 -15.77 -14.96 -14.16
C PRO A 111 -15.45 -13.49 -14.48
N THR A 112 -14.91 -12.72 -13.54
CA THR A 112 -14.69 -11.29 -13.71
C THR A 112 -13.22 -10.91 -13.71
N TYR A 113 -12.95 -9.78 -14.33
CA TYR A 113 -11.63 -9.16 -14.39
C TYR A 113 -10.99 -8.93 -13.00
N HIS A 114 -11.77 -8.56 -11.98
CA HIS A 114 -11.25 -8.24 -10.66
C HIS A 114 -10.97 -9.46 -9.78
N GLY A 115 -11.59 -10.63 -10.06
CA GLY A 115 -11.33 -11.86 -9.34
C GLY A 115 -12.05 -12.03 -7.99
N TYR A 116 -12.78 -11.00 -7.51
CA TYR A 116 -13.41 -11.05 -6.18
C TYR A 116 -14.70 -11.88 -6.13
N ASP A 117 -15.32 -12.23 -7.25
CA ASP A 117 -16.47 -13.13 -7.30
C ASP A 117 -16.03 -14.59 -7.57
N VAL A 118 -15.48 -15.21 -6.53
CA VAL A 118 -14.87 -16.55 -6.60
C VAL A 118 -15.90 -17.62 -6.92
N THR A 119 -15.58 -18.48 -7.89
CA THR A 119 -16.41 -19.64 -8.25
C THR A 119 -15.87 -20.96 -7.70
N ASP A 120 -14.55 -21.04 -7.45
CA ASP A 120 -13.89 -22.22 -6.89
C ASP A 120 -12.66 -21.78 -6.08
N TYR A 121 -12.70 -22.02 -4.77
CA TYR A 121 -11.68 -21.62 -3.81
C TYR A 121 -10.44 -22.55 -3.79
N TYR A 122 -10.47 -23.66 -4.51
CA TYR A 122 -9.38 -24.64 -4.58
C TYR A 122 -8.61 -24.60 -5.90
N SER A 123 -9.05 -23.76 -6.85
CA SER A 123 -8.49 -23.68 -8.20
C SER A 123 -7.84 -22.33 -8.46
N ILE A 124 -6.88 -22.32 -9.35
CA ILE A 124 -6.28 -21.12 -9.92
C ILE A 124 -7.09 -20.70 -11.16
N HIS A 125 -7.20 -19.39 -11.40
CA HIS A 125 -7.76 -18.83 -12.64
C HIS A 125 -6.93 -19.29 -13.84
N GLU A 126 -7.59 -19.77 -14.89
CA GLU A 126 -6.93 -20.33 -16.08
C GLU A 126 -5.95 -19.38 -16.75
N ASP A 127 -6.23 -18.08 -16.76
CA ASP A 127 -5.35 -17.05 -17.32
C ASP A 127 -4.04 -16.92 -16.53
N TYR A 128 -4.02 -17.30 -15.24
CA TYR A 128 -2.85 -17.17 -14.38
C TYR A 128 -1.99 -18.42 -14.32
N GLY A 129 -2.47 -19.54 -14.86
CA GLY A 129 -1.78 -20.82 -14.88
C GLY A 129 -2.47 -21.92 -14.08
N SER A 130 -1.70 -22.86 -13.60
CA SER A 130 -2.18 -24.05 -12.89
C SER A 130 -1.84 -24.01 -11.40
N LEU A 131 -2.45 -24.91 -10.62
CA LEU A 131 -2.08 -25.13 -9.22
C LEU A 131 -0.60 -25.54 -9.07
N ASP A 132 -0.05 -26.26 -10.05
CA ASP A 132 1.37 -26.66 -10.03
C ASP A 132 2.30 -25.47 -10.30
N ASP A 133 1.88 -24.49 -11.13
CA ASP A 133 2.59 -23.22 -11.30
C ASP A 133 2.61 -22.43 -10.01
N PHE A 134 1.48 -22.41 -9.28
CA PHE A 134 1.40 -21.76 -7.97
C PHE A 134 2.32 -22.43 -6.94
N LYS A 135 2.33 -23.78 -6.85
CA LYS A 135 3.25 -24.50 -5.97
C LYS A 135 4.71 -24.23 -6.33
N ALA A 136 5.02 -24.14 -7.63
CA ALA A 136 6.35 -23.78 -8.10
C ALA A 136 6.72 -22.34 -7.68
N LEU A 137 5.80 -21.38 -7.79
CA LEU A 137 6.00 -20.02 -7.30
C LEU A 137 6.29 -20.00 -5.79
N VAL A 138 5.47 -20.65 -4.96
CA VAL A 138 5.67 -20.72 -3.50
C VAL A 138 7.03 -21.35 -3.16
N THR A 139 7.41 -22.42 -3.87
CA THR A 139 8.70 -23.09 -3.66
C THR A 139 9.88 -22.19 -4.03
N GLU A 140 9.78 -21.47 -5.14
CA GLU A 140 10.84 -20.57 -5.60
C GLU A 140 10.95 -19.34 -4.71
N ALA A 141 9.82 -18.74 -4.30
CA ALA A 141 9.79 -17.57 -3.43
C ALA A 141 10.51 -17.80 -2.09
N LYS A 142 10.40 -19.02 -1.53
CA LYS A 142 11.14 -19.42 -0.31
C LYS A 142 12.66 -19.31 -0.46
N LYS A 143 13.21 -19.53 -1.66
CA LYS A 143 14.66 -19.40 -1.89
C LYS A 143 15.14 -17.93 -1.81
N TYR A 144 14.23 -17.02 -2.05
CA TYR A 144 14.45 -15.57 -1.93
C TYR A 144 14.01 -15.00 -0.57
N ASN A 145 13.66 -15.88 0.38
CA ASN A 145 13.07 -15.48 1.67
C ASN A 145 11.82 -14.58 1.48
N ILE A 146 10.98 -14.91 0.52
CA ILE A 146 9.73 -14.20 0.22
C ILE A 146 8.55 -15.12 0.53
N GLY A 147 7.63 -14.65 1.39
CA GLY A 147 6.36 -15.31 1.68
C GLY A 147 5.30 -14.95 0.63
N ILE A 148 4.36 -15.86 0.40
CA ILE A 148 3.18 -15.59 -0.44
C ILE A 148 1.95 -15.44 0.47
N ILE A 149 1.26 -14.32 0.35
CA ILE A 149 0.00 -14.00 1.03
C ILE A 149 -1.11 -14.06 -0.01
N LEU A 150 -2.16 -14.83 0.25
CA LEU A 150 -3.33 -14.90 -0.63
C LEU A 150 -4.44 -13.96 -0.18
N ASP A 151 -5.14 -13.40 -1.15
CA ASP A 151 -6.41 -12.71 -0.90
C ASP A 151 -7.50 -13.75 -0.60
N LEU A 152 -8.04 -13.72 0.61
CA LEU A 152 -9.08 -14.64 1.07
C LEU A 152 -10.43 -13.92 1.05
N VAL A 153 -11.17 -14.12 -0.04
CA VAL A 153 -12.47 -13.50 -0.29
C VAL A 153 -13.56 -14.39 0.28
N ILE A 154 -13.92 -14.21 1.54
CA ILE A 154 -14.89 -15.05 2.25
C ILE A 154 -16.15 -14.31 2.70
N ASN A 155 -16.24 -13.01 2.46
CA ASN A 155 -17.48 -12.29 2.68
C ASN A 155 -18.59 -12.80 1.74
N HIS A 156 -18.23 -13.06 0.50
CA HIS A 156 -19.15 -13.48 -0.57
C HIS A 156 -18.46 -14.46 -1.51
N SER A 157 -19.25 -15.08 -2.37
CA SER A 157 -18.78 -15.85 -3.51
C SER A 157 -19.40 -15.30 -4.80
N SER A 158 -19.15 -15.96 -5.94
CA SER A 158 -19.90 -15.70 -7.17
C SER A 158 -21.29 -16.37 -7.14
N THR A 159 -22.29 -15.76 -7.81
CA THR A 159 -23.54 -16.47 -8.16
C THR A 159 -23.27 -17.70 -9.05
N GLN A 160 -22.08 -17.79 -9.66
CA GLN A 160 -21.67 -18.96 -10.44
C GLN A 160 -20.99 -20.04 -9.59
N CYS A 161 -20.69 -19.76 -8.31
CA CYS A 161 -20.15 -20.73 -7.38
C CYS A 161 -21.12 -21.90 -7.18
N GLN A 162 -20.59 -23.14 -7.13
CA GLN A 162 -21.43 -24.33 -6.94
C GLN A 162 -22.15 -24.28 -5.58
N TRP A 163 -21.50 -23.75 -4.53
CA TRP A 163 -22.11 -23.61 -3.21
C TRP A 163 -23.40 -22.77 -3.25
N PHE A 164 -23.39 -21.67 -4.00
CA PHE A 164 -24.56 -20.80 -4.14
C PHE A 164 -25.69 -21.49 -4.91
N LYS A 165 -25.37 -22.21 -5.98
CA LYS A 165 -26.36 -22.96 -6.77
C LYS A 165 -27.01 -24.08 -5.94
N ASP A 166 -26.21 -24.82 -5.18
CA ASP A 166 -26.69 -25.88 -4.28
C ASP A 166 -27.57 -25.27 -3.18
N SER A 167 -27.14 -24.15 -2.58
CA SER A 167 -27.90 -23.43 -1.57
C SER A 167 -29.28 -22.97 -2.09
N TYR A 168 -29.34 -22.41 -3.30
CA TYR A 168 -30.60 -22.05 -3.93
C TYR A 168 -31.49 -23.26 -4.14
N GLN A 169 -30.96 -24.36 -4.65
CA GLN A 169 -31.72 -25.59 -4.88
C GLN A 169 -32.35 -26.14 -3.59
N ASP A 170 -31.55 -26.21 -2.53
CA ASP A 170 -31.99 -26.68 -1.22
C ASP A 170 -33.03 -25.73 -0.61
N TYR A 171 -32.76 -24.43 -0.59
CA TYR A 171 -33.68 -23.44 -0.05
C TYR A 171 -35.03 -23.44 -0.79
N SER A 172 -35.03 -23.45 -2.12
CA SER A 172 -36.20 -23.39 -2.96
C SER A 172 -37.08 -24.65 -2.89
N SER A 173 -36.48 -25.81 -2.59
CA SER A 173 -37.18 -27.08 -2.42
C SER A 173 -37.61 -27.37 -0.98
N GLY A 174 -37.28 -26.51 -0.03
CA GLY A 174 -37.51 -26.75 1.41
C GLY A 174 -36.57 -27.79 2.00
N GLY A 175 -35.44 -28.04 1.34
CA GLY A 175 -34.37 -28.90 1.81
C GLY A 175 -33.57 -28.29 2.94
N SER A 176 -32.71 -29.08 3.59
CA SER A 176 -31.88 -28.67 4.72
C SER A 176 -30.37 -28.66 4.44
N GLY A 177 -29.93 -29.15 3.30
CA GLY A 177 -28.51 -29.24 2.96
C GLY A 177 -27.76 -27.90 3.05
N LYS A 178 -27.41 -27.31 1.93
CA LYS A 178 -26.73 -25.98 1.92
C LYS A 178 -27.70 -24.80 1.99
N ALA A 179 -28.97 -24.99 2.29
CA ALA A 179 -30.00 -23.93 2.28
C ALA A 179 -29.59 -22.68 3.08
N ASN A 180 -28.88 -22.87 4.21
CA ASN A 180 -28.43 -21.79 5.10
C ASN A 180 -26.97 -21.36 4.89
N TRP A 181 -26.34 -21.76 3.80
CA TRP A 181 -24.98 -21.30 3.49
C TRP A 181 -24.94 -19.85 3.04
N TYR A 182 -26.11 -19.34 2.56
CA TYR A 182 -26.34 -17.95 2.21
C TYR A 182 -27.63 -17.45 2.88
N ASN A 183 -27.77 -16.13 3.00
CA ASN A 183 -28.92 -15.52 3.64
C ASN A 183 -30.06 -15.32 2.62
N TRP A 184 -31.03 -16.24 2.61
CA TRP A 184 -32.18 -16.20 1.71
C TRP A 184 -33.43 -15.64 2.39
N GLN A 185 -34.31 -15.01 1.61
CA GLN A 185 -35.66 -14.58 2.04
C GLN A 185 -36.66 -14.51 0.88
N THR A 186 -37.94 -14.34 1.19
CA THR A 186 -39.02 -14.28 0.21
C THR A 186 -39.50 -12.85 -0.08
N GLU A 187 -39.02 -11.87 0.67
CA GLU A 187 -39.42 -10.47 0.53
C GLU A 187 -38.22 -9.61 0.08
N SER A 188 -38.51 -8.57 -0.71
CA SER A 188 -37.46 -7.60 -1.10
C SER A 188 -37.03 -6.77 0.09
N LYS A 189 -35.70 -6.68 0.30
CA LYS A 189 -35.06 -5.88 1.35
C LYS A 189 -33.86 -5.17 0.76
N SER A 190 -33.45 -4.05 1.35
CA SER A 190 -32.20 -3.37 0.98
C SER A 190 -31.01 -4.30 1.20
N GLY A 191 -30.09 -4.35 0.24
CA GLY A 191 -28.93 -5.25 0.26
C GLY A 191 -29.25 -6.68 -0.19
N TYR A 192 -30.51 -6.97 -0.61
CA TYR A 192 -30.93 -8.27 -1.12
C TYR A 192 -31.29 -8.19 -2.59
N HIS A 193 -30.87 -9.18 -3.35
CA HIS A 193 -31.07 -9.27 -4.80
C HIS A 193 -31.97 -10.44 -5.16
N ARG A 194 -32.90 -10.23 -6.10
CA ARG A 194 -33.74 -11.30 -6.60
C ARG A 194 -32.95 -12.30 -7.44
N TYR A 195 -33.09 -13.59 -7.16
CA TYR A 195 -32.45 -14.64 -7.96
C TYR A 195 -33.28 -14.92 -9.23
N GLY A 196 -32.80 -14.46 -10.36
CA GLY A 196 -33.50 -14.64 -11.64
C GLY A 196 -34.96 -14.18 -11.61
N ASN A 197 -35.85 -15.06 -12.06
CA ASN A 197 -37.31 -14.84 -12.01
C ASN A 197 -38.00 -15.51 -10.81
N SER A 198 -37.25 -16.02 -9.82
CA SER A 198 -37.81 -16.67 -8.63
C SER A 198 -38.46 -15.66 -7.68
N ASN A 199 -39.13 -16.16 -6.64
CA ASN A 199 -39.67 -15.35 -5.54
C ASN A 199 -38.69 -15.26 -4.36
N PHE A 200 -37.41 -15.62 -4.57
CA PHE A 200 -36.41 -15.67 -3.54
C PHE A 200 -35.36 -14.56 -3.75
N TYR A 201 -34.87 -14.01 -2.64
CA TYR A 201 -33.87 -12.96 -2.58
C TYR A 201 -32.73 -13.43 -1.69
N TYR A 202 -31.50 -13.12 -2.06
CA TYR A 202 -30.28 -13.40 -1.31
C TYR A 202 -29.55 -12.12 -0.94
N GLU A 203 -28.86 -12.12 0.17
CA GLU A 203 -28.01 -11.02 0.58
C GLU A 203 -26.80 -10.88 -0.36
N GLY A 204 -26.43 -9.64 -0.71
CA GLY A 204 -25.31 -9.35 -1.59
C GLY A 204 -24.92 -7.89 -1.45
N GLN A 205 -24.08 -7.59 -0.45
CA GLN A 205 -23.70 -6.22 -0.11
C GLN A 205 -22.83 -5.58 -1.21
N PHE A 206 -22.10 -6.39 -1.98
CA PHE A 206 -21.24 -5.94 -3.08
C PHE A 206 -21.90 -6.02 -4.47
N GLY A 207 -23.12 -6.49 -4.56
CA GLY A 207 -23.89 -6.52 -5.80
C GLY A 207 -24.59 -7.83 -6.08
N ASN A 208 -25.33 -7.86 -7.19
CA ASN A 208 -26.15 -9.00 -7.56
C ASN A 208 -25.38 -10.21 -8.12
N THR A 209 -24.08 -10.11 -8.31
CA THR A 209 -23.20 -11.21 -8.75
C THR A 209 -22.41 -11.82 -7.61
N MET A 210 -22.42 -11.17 -6.44
CA MET A 210 -21.61 -11.51 -5.26
C MET A 210 -22.49 -11.76 -4.04
N PRO A 211 -23.12 -12.95 -3.93
CA PRO A 211 -23.94 -13.34 -2.77
C PRO A 211 -23.08 -13.51 -1.52
N ASP A 212 -23.53 -12.93 -0.41
CA ASP A 212 -22.84 -13.00 0.88
C ASP A 212 -22.98 -14.39 1.51
N LEU A 213 -21.85 -14.95 1.96
CA LEU A 213 -21.80 -16.21 2.70
C LEU A 213 -22.33 -16.00 4.13
N ASN A 214 -23.06 -16.97 4.64
CA ASN A 214 -23.48 -16.97 6.04
C ASN A 214 -22.35 -17.44 6.96
N LEU A 215 -21.49 -16.53 7.40
CA LEU A 215 -20.34 -16.83 8.26
C LEU A 215 -20.72 -17.18 9.72
N GLU A 216 -22.01 -17.17 10.07
CA GLU A 216 -22.52 -17.70 11.34
C GLU A 216 -22.85 -19.20 11.23
N ASN A 217 -22.94 -19.76 10.02
CA ASN A 217 -23.21 -21.17 9.77
C ASN A 217 -21.97 -22.03 9.97
N GLU A 218 -22.05 -23.03 10.84
CA GLU A 218 -20.91 -23.89 11.19
C GLU A 218 -20.42 -24.78 10.03
N GLU A 219 -21.30 -25.15 9.07
CA GLU A 219 -20.90 -25.91 7.88
C GLU A 219 -20.11 -25.02 6.92
N VAL A 220 -20.51 -23.74 6.78
CA VAL A 220 -19.73 -22.75 6.01
C VAL A 220 -18.36 -22.54 6.63
N LYS A 221 -18.29 -22.39 7.96
CA LYS A 221 -17.01 -22.27 8.66
C LYS A 221 -16.12 -23.49 8.43
N ALA A 222 -16.67 -24.70 8.58
CA ALA A 222 -15.92 -25.93 8.37
C ALA A 222 -15.36 -26.04 6.94
N GLU A 223 -16.13 -25.60 5.92
CA GLU A 223 -15.65 -25.59 4.54
C GLU A 223 -14.58 -24.51 4.33
N LEU A 224 -14.73 -23.34 4.92
CA LEU A 224 -13.70 -22.29 4.85
C LEU A 224 -12.43 -22.69 5.62
N GLU A 225 -12.53 -23.47 6.69
CA GLU A 225 -11.37 -24.10 7.35
C GLU A 225 -10.65 -25.06 6.42
N ASN A 226 -11.38 -25.86 5.63
CA ASN A 226 -10.77 -26.72 4.61
C ASN A 226 -10.04 -25.89 3.53
N VAL A 227 -10.62 -24.77 3.09
CA VAL A 227 -9.98 -23.84 2.14
C VAL A 227 -8.69 -23.27 2.73
N MET A 228 -8.75 -22.70 3.94
CA MET A 228 -7.57 -22.13 4.60
C MET A 228 -6.48 -23.17 4.79
N LYS A 229 -6.85 -24.37 5.27
CA LYS A 229 -5.91 -25.48 5.44
C LYS A 229 -5.26 -25.91 4.12
N PHE A 230 -6.04 -26.02 3.05
CA PHE A 230 -5.53 -26.41 1.73
C PHE A 230 -4.39 -25.49 1.26
N TRP A 231 -4.58 -24.16 1.39
CA TRP A 231 -3.57 -23.19 0.98
C TRP A 231 -2.38 -23.14 1.93
N LEU A 232 -2.60 -23.28 3.25
CA LEU A 232 -1.52 -23.36 4.24
C LEU A 232 -0.68 -24.62 4.05
N ASP A 233 -1.28 -25.76 3.70
CA ASP A 233 -0.55 -27.02 3.39
C ASP A 233 0.34 -26.89 2.14
N ILE A 234 -0.05 -26.06 1.15
CA ILE A 234 0.80 -25.71 0.01
C ILE A 234 1.99 -24.83 0.44
N GLY A 235 1.84 -24.11 1.53
CA GLY A 235 2.91 -23.32 2.16
C GLY A 235 2.81 -21.83 1.91
N VAL A 236 1.60 -21.28 1.76
CA VAL A 236 1.39 -19.82 1.80
C VAL A 236 1.77 -19.28 3.17
N ALA A 237 2.28 -18.06 3.21
CA ALA A 237 2.72 -17.39 4.43
C ALA A 237 1.56 -16.80 5.24
N GLY A 238 0.39 -16.62 4.61
CA GLY A 238 -0.76 -16.04 5.27
C GLY A 238 -1.85 -15.56 4.32
N PHE A 239 -2.75 -14.75 4.86
CA PHE A 239 -3.93 -14.26 4.14
C PHE A 239 -4.16 -12.77 4.32
N ARG A 240 -4.61 -12.11 3.25
CA ARG A 240 -5.30 -10.82 3.32
C ARG A 240 -6.80 -11.12 3.36
N LEU A 241 -7.47 -10.63 4.39
CA LEU A 241 -8.91 -10.79 4.56
C LEU A 241 -9.64 -9.63 3.88
N ASP A 242 -10.38 -9.96 2.84
CA ASP A 242 -11.22 -9.00 2.11
C ASP A 242 -12.41 -8.56 2.95
N ALA A 243 -12.78 -7.28 2.84
CA ALA A 243 -14.06 -6.72 3.26
C ALA A 243 -14.51 -7.06 4.69
N VAL A 244 -13.60 -7.11 5.67
CA VAL A 244 -13.88 -7.61 7.04
C VAL A 244 -15.00 -6.88 7.78
N LYS A 245 -15.40 -5.70 7.33
CA LYS A 245 -16.51 -4.93 7.89
C LYS A 245 -17.89 -5.52 7.58
N TYR A 246 -17.97 -6.41 6.62
CA TYR A 246 -19.20 -6.88 6.02
C TYR A 246 -19.50 -8.36 6.32
N TYR A 247 -18.67 -9.04 7.12
CA TYR A 247 -18.77 -10.47 7.42
C TYR A 247 -20.06 -10.87 8.12
N ILE A 248 -20.64 -9.99 8.94
CA ILE A 248 -21.95 -10.18 9.55
C ILE A 248 -22.91 -9.13 8.96
N GLY A 249 -23.97 -9.60 8.43
CA GLY A 249 -25.04 -8.96 7.66
C GLY A 249 -25.20 -7.44 7.66
N ALA A 250 -25.83 -6.92 6.63
CA ALA A 250 -26.05 -5.49 6.46
C ALA A 250 -26.85 -4.88 7.62
N GLY A 251 -26.28 -3.82 8.22
CA GLY A 251 -26.90 -3.07 9.32
C GLY A 251 -26.49 -3.51 10.72
N GLU A 252 -25.70 -4.57 10.84
CA GLU A 252 -25.12 -4.99 12.10
C GLU A 252 -23.96 -4.08 12.54
N SER A 253 -23.62 -4.14 13.82
CA SER A 253 -22.46 -3.42 14.36
C SER A 253 -21.18 -3.97 13.76
N HIS A 254 -20.23 -3.09 13.36
CA HIS A 254 -18.90 -3.54 12.92
C HIS A 254 -18.18 -4.44 13.94
N ARG A 255 -18.51 -4.34 15.24
CA ARG A 255 -17.97 -5.22 16.28
C ARG A 255 -18.45 -6.68 16.17
N SER A 256 -19.58 -6.93 15.51
CA SER A 256 -20.07 -8.29 15.27
C SER A 256 -19.13 -9.11 14.39
N ASN A 257 -18.24 -8.46 13.63
CA ASN A 257 -17.24 -9.13 12.79
C ASN A 257 -16.02 -9.63 13.60
N ILE A 258 -15.79 -9.12 14.83
CA ILE A 258 -14.62 -9.47 15.65
C ILE A 258 -14.56 -10.97 15.97
N PRO A 259 -15.67 -11.66 16.37
CA PRO A 259 -15.66 -13.11 16.60
C PRO A 259 -15.27 -13.92 15.35
N VAL A 260 -15.72 -13.49 14.16
CA VAL A 260 -15.37 -14.16 12.89
C VAL A 260 -13.87 -14.01 12.61
N LEU A 261 -13.32 -12.82 12.75
CA LEU A 261 -11.90 -12.57 12.61
C LEU A 261 -11.07 -13.38 13.60
N LYS A 262 -11.54 -13.48 14.86
CA LYS A 262 -10.87 -14.29 15.88
C LYS A 262 -10.86 -15.75 15.50
N TRP A 263 -11.99 -16.30 15.03
CA TRP A 263 -12.07 -17.69 14.57
C TRP A 263 -11.06 -17.96 13.46
N ILE A 264 -10.99 -17.11 12.42
CA ILE A 264 -10.02 -17.23 11.32
C ILE A 264 -8.59 -17.22 11.85
N ASN A 265 -8.27 -16.25 12.71
CA ASN A 265 -6.95 -16.10 13.29
C ASN A 265 -6.55 -17.34 14.10
N ASP A 266 -7.41 -17.79 15.00
CA ASP A 266 -7.15 -18.95 15.87
C ASP A 266 -6.97 -20.22 15.04
N PHE A 267 -7.80 -20.42 14.02
CA PHE A 267 -7.69 -21.58 13.11
C PHE A 267 -6.37 -21.58 12.35
N CYS A 268 -6.04 -20.48 11.69
CA CYS A 268 -4.82 -20.38 10.89
C CYS A 268 -3.55 -20.51 11.76
N LYS A 269 -3.51 -19.83 12.91
CA LYS A 269 -2.40 -19.92 13.87
C LYS A 269 -2.29 -21.31 14.52
N GLY A 270 -3.40 -22.05 14.63
CA GLY A 270 -3.41 -23.44 15.08
C GLY A 270 -2.72 -24.39 14.09
N ILE A 271 -2.73 -24.08 12.78
CA ILE A 271 -2.02 -24.86 11.75
C ILE A 271 -0.58 -24.38 11.61
N ASN A 272 -0.38 -23.08 11.49
CA ASN A 272 0.92 -22.44 11.35
C ASN A 272 0.99 -21.21 12.28
N PRO A 273 1.72 -21.26 13.39
CA PRO A 273 1.84 -20.13 14.33
C PRO A 273 2.39 -18.84 13.68
N ASP A 274 3.19 -18.99 12.61
CA ASP A 274 3.78 -17.86 11.86
C ASP A 274 2.88 -17.36 10.72
N CYS A 275 1.66 -17.92 10.55
CA CYS A 275 0.71 -17.46 9.56
C CYS A 275 0.39 -15.97 9.78
N TYR A 276 0.73 -15.13 8.81
CA TYR A 276 0.46 -13.70 8.88
C TYR A 276 -0.94 -13.38 8.33
N ILE A 277 -1.71 -12.62 9.09
CA ILE A 277 -3.06 -12.22 8.69
C ILE A 277 -3.19 -10.70 8.73
N VAL A 278 -3.65 -10.13 7.62
CA VAL A 278 -3.98 -8.71 7.50
C VAL A 278 -5.43 -8.52 7.07
N GLY A 279 -6.18 -7.67 7.78
CA GLY A 279 -7.58 -7.38 7.48
C GLY A 279 -7.79 -6.07 6.73
N GLU A 280 -8.68 -6.09 5.72
CA GLU A 280 -9.12 -4.87 5.05
C GLU A 280 -10.39 -4.33 5.72
N ALA A 281 -10.20 -3.29 6.54
CA ALA A 281 -11.28 -2.55 7.19
C ALA A 281 -11.31 -1.11 6.67
N TRP A 282 -11.93 -0.87 5.53
CA TRP A 282 -11.98 0.48 4.95
C TRP A 282 -12.80 1.44 5.81
N SER A 283 -12.15 2.07 6.78
CA SER A 283 -12.79 2.92 7.78
C SER A 283 -11.81 3.94 8.38
N GLY A 284 -12.30 4.78 9.27
CA GLY A 284 -11.46 5.62 10.13
C GLY A 284 -10.77 4.80 11.22
N PHE A 285 -9.69 5.35 11.80
CA PHE A 285 -8.85 4.64 12.75
C PHE A 285 -9.62 4.14 14.00
N ASP A 286 -10.61 4.90 14.48
CA ASP A 286 -11.43 4.51 15.64
C ASP A 286 -12.21 3.21 15.45
N THR A 287 -12.58 2.90 14.21
CA THR A 287 -13.18 1.60 13.86
C THR A 287 -12.11 0.53 13.68
N ILE A 288 -11.04 0.84 12.91
CA ILE A 288 -9.97 -0.10 12.61
C ILE A 288 -9.34 -0.65 13.89
N LYS A 289 -9.01 0.22 14.86
CA LYS A 289 -8.34 -0.19 16.10
C LYS A 289 -9.12 -1.25 16.90
N GLN A 290 -10.46 -1.25 16.81
CA GLN A 290 -11.29 -2.22 17.55
C GLN A 290 -11.14 -3.64 17.01
N TYR A 291 -10.85 -3.80 15.73
CA TYR A 291 -10.65 -5.12 15.13
C TYR A 291 -9.40 -5.84 15.64
N TYR A 292 -8.42 -5.13 16.21
CA TYR A 292 -7.25 -5.75 16.87
C TYR A 292 -7.61 -6.60 18.10
N GLU A 293 -8.82 -6.46 18.66
CA GLU A 293 -9.36 -7.34 19.69
C GLU A 293 -9.51 -8.80 19.20
N SER A 294 -9.56 -9.02 17.89
CA SER A 294 -9.65 -10.36 17.27
C SER A 294 -8.36 -11.18 17.36
N GLY A 295 -7.22 -10.55 17.65
CA GLY A 295 -5.92 -11.20 17.62
C GLY A 295 -5.24 -11.23 16.25
N VAL A 296 -5.89 -10.75 15.18
CA VAL A 296 -5.31 -10.60 13.83
C VAL A 296 -4.07 -9.72 13.89
N ASP A 297 -3.03 -10.08 13.13
CA ASP A 297 -1.70 -9.45 13.22
C ASP A 297 -1.72 -7.97 12.84
N SER A 298 -2.48 -7.61 11.79
CA SER A 298 -2.56 -6.22 11.34
C SER A 298 -3.82 -5.88 10.56
N PHE A 299 -4.07 -4.58 10.40
CA PHE A 299 -5.09 -4.03 9.52
C PHE A 299 -4.52 -2.87 8.71
N PHE A 300 -4.97 -2.71 7.46
CA PHE A 300 -4.59 -1.58 6.62
C PHE A 300 -5.01 -0.25 7.27
N ASN A 301 -4.05 0.65 7.48
CA ASN A 301 -4.30 1.95 8.09
C ASN A 301 -4.77 2.97 7.05
N PHE A 302 -6.04 2.90 6.67
CA PHE A 302 -6.66 3.85 5.74
C PHE A 302 -6.64 5.30 6.23
N ALA A 303 -6.58 5.52 7.54
CA ALA A 303 -6.53 6.87 8.11
C ALA A 303 -5.22 7.59 7.78
N SER A 304 -4.11 6.84 7.61
CA SER A 304 -2.80 7.40 7.27
C SER A 304 -2.53 7.49 5.76
N SER A 305 -3.23 6.70 4.94
CA SER A 305 -3.02 6.65 3.48
C SER A 305 -3.73 7.76 2.70
N ARG A 306 -4.78 8.39 3.26
CA ARG A 306 -5.62 9.37 2.56
C ARG A 306 -5.19 10.81 2.78
N GLU A 307 -5.45 11.68 1.79
CA GLU A 307 -5.26 13.14 1.89
C GLU A 307 -6.28 13.82 2.82
N SER A 308 -7.44 13.21 3.05
CA SER A 308 -8.56 13.87 3.68
C SER A 308 -8.40 14.03 5.19
N GLY A 309 -8.17 15.27 5.62
CA GLY A 309 -8.60 15.78 6.93
C GLY A 309 -7.95 15.22 8.19
N THR A 310 -7.07 14.23 8.11
CA THR A 310 -6.41 13.68 9.28
C THR A 310 -4.99 14.23 9.42
N ASN A 311 -4.62 14.63 10.62
CA ASN A 311 -3.25 15.05 10.94
C ASN A 311 -2.21 13.92 10.78
N GLY A 312 -2.66 12.66 10.72
CA GLY A 312 -1.84 11.47 10.48
C GLY A 312 -1.68 11.10 9.01
N SER A 313 -2.13 11.92 8.06
CA SER A 313 -1.97 11.63 6.62
C SER A 313 -0.52 11.76 6.18
N ILE A 314 0.06 10.67 5.68
CA ILE A 314 1.42 10.62 5.14
C ILE A 314 1.54 11.53 3.90
N LEU A 315 0.52 11.55 3.04
CA LEU A 315 0.51 12.40 1.85
C LEU A 315 0.60 13.88 2.22
N ASN A 316 -0.16 14.32 3.24
CA ASN A 316 -0.13 15.70 3.71
C ASN A 316 1.20 16.05 4.40
N ALA A 317 1.78 15.12 5.15
CA ALA A 317 3.09 15.30 5.75
C ALA A 317 4.17 15.44 4.67
N ALA A 318 4.18 14.56 3.66
CA ALA A 318 5.14 14.61 2.56
C ALA A 318 5.04 15.88 1.70
N LYS A 319 3.84 16.49 1.59
CA LYS A 319 3.61 17.79 0.94
C LYS A 319 3.93 18.99 1.84
N SER A 320 4.40 18.78 3.05
CA SER A 320 4.61 19.82 4.08
C SER A 320 3.33 20.60 4.43
N VAL A 321 2.17 19.96 4.32
CA VAL A 321 0.87 20.57 4.68
C VAL A 321 0.64 20.46 6.18
N THR A 322 0.99 19.32 6.79
CA THR A 322 0.88 19.08 8.22
C THR A 322 2.22 19.31 8.90
N LYS A 323 2.23 20.07 10.01
CA LYS A 323 3.43 20.24 10.81
C LYS A 323 3.90 18.92 11.40
N ALA A 324 5.22 18.70 11.44
CA ALA A 324 5.83 17.49 11.96
C ALA A 324 5.40 17.12 13.40
N PRO A 325 5.31 18.03 14.37
CA PRO A 325 4.82 17.68 15.72
C PRO A 325 3.41 17.12 15.72
N THR A 326 2.49 17.70 14.94
CA THR A 326 1.10 17.24 14.84
C THR A 326 1.02 15.87 14.17
N PHE A 327 1.75 15.67 13.08
CA PHE A 327 1.79 14.38 12.40
C PHE A 327 2.38 13.29 13.31
N SER A 328 3.56 13.55 13.91
CA SER A 328 4.25 12.59 14.79
C SER A 328 3.42 12.23 16.03
N SER A 329 2.73 13.19 16.63
CA SER A 329 1.82 12.93 17.76
C SER A 329 0.66 12.04 17.35
N THR A 330 0.04 12.30 16.19
CA THR A 330 -1.07 11.47 15.69
C THR A 330 -0.62 10.02 15.42
N ILE A 331 0.57 9.83 14.84
CA ILE A 331 1.13 8.48 14.64
C ILE A 331 1.41 7.80 15.99
N ALA A 332 1.98 8.52 16.97
CA ALA A 332 2.24 7.98 18.30
C ALA A 332 0.96 7.50 18.99
N ASP A 333 -0.13 8.28 18.88
CA ASP A 333 -1.43 7.92 19.43
C ASP A 333 -2.02 6.67 18.77
N MET A 334 -1.86 6.53 17.44
CA MET A 334 -2.30 5.35 16.69
C MET A 334 -1.51 4.09 17.12
N GLU A 335 -0.18 4.17 17.13
CA GLU A 335 0.69 3.06 17.52
C GLU A 335 0.43 2.60 18.97
N LYS A 336 0.29 3.56 19.88
CA LYS A 336 -0.04 3.29 21.28
C LYS A 336 -1.39 2.59 21.41
N ALA A 337 -2.43 3.08 20.73
CA ALA A 337 -3.77 2.51 20.81
C ALA A 337 -3.82 1.05 20.31
N ILE A 338 -3.07 0.72 19.25
CA ILE A 338 -2.96 -0.67 18.77
C ILE A 338 -2.29 -1.55 19.84
N LYS A 339 -1.15 -1.13 20.39
CA LYS A 339 -0.39 -1.90 21.38
C LYS A 339 -1.12 -2.07 22.71
N GLU A 340 -1.98 -1.13 23.10
CA GLU A 340 -2.85 -1.24 24.28
C GLU A 340 -3.93 -2.32 24.11
N ILE A 341 -4.43 -2.54 22.87
CA ILE A 341 -5.43 -3.56 22.58
C ILE A 341 -4.78 -4.92 22.35
N ASN A 342 -3.74 -4.97 21.52
CA ASN A 342 -2.99 -6.19 21.22
C ASN A 342 -1.48 -5.89 21.16
N PRO A 343 -0.71 -6.22 22.19
CA PRO A 343 0.74 -5.95 22.26
C PRO A 343 1.55 -6.58 21.12
N ASN A 344 1.07 -7.69 20.54
CA ASN A 344 1.74 -8.40 19.45
C ASN A 344 1.38 -7.85 18.06
N ALA A 345 0.28 -7.11 17.95
CA ALA A 345 -0.18 -6.57 16.68
C ALA A 345 0.77 -5.49 16.15
N VAL A 346 0.74 -5.30 14.84
CA VAL A 346 1.49 -4.27 14.13
C VAL A 346 0.58 -3.47 13.22
N ASN A 347 0.97 -2.26 12.89
CA ASN A 347 0.25 -1.42 11.95
C ASN A 347 0.65 -1.75 10.50
N SER A 348 -0.26 -1.58 9.53
CA SER A 348 0.03 -1.73 8.11
C SER A 348 -0.19 -0.41 7.38
N TYR A 349 0.90 0.34 7.21
CA TYR A 349 0.92 1.58 6.43
C TYR A 349 1.02 1.27 4.94
N PHE A 350 0.36 2.10 4.12
CA PHE A 350 0.43 2.03 2.66
C PHE A 350 0.09 3.41 2.06
N LEU A 351 0.45 3.65 0.81
CA LEU A 351 0.18 4.91 0.14
C LEU A 351 -1.03 4.82 -0.80
N SER A 352 -1.14 3.73 -1.53
CA SER A 352 -2.28 3.39 -2.38
C SER A 352 -2.42 1.86 -2.50
N ASN A 353 -3.56 1.39 -3.02
CA ASN A 353 -3.85 0.01 -3.33
C ASN A 353 -4.66 -0.10 -4.62
N HIS A 354 -5.11 -1.32 -4.96
CA HIS A 354 -5.88 -1.60 -6.19
C HIS A 354 -7.27 -0.92 -6.24
N ASP A 355 -7.80 -0.43 -5.11
CA ASP A 355 -9.10 0.25 -4.99
C ASP A 355 -8.99 1.76 -4.78
N MET A 356 -7.76 2.29 -4.75
CA MET A 356 -7.48 3.71 -4.62
C MET A 356 -6.77 4.27 -5.85
N ASP A 357 -6.95 5.55 -6.11
CA ASP A 357 -6.11 6.22 -7.11
C ASP A 357 -4.65 6.12 -6.68
N ARG A 358 -3.78 5.79 -7.63
CA ARG A 358 -2.36 5.59 -7.34
C ARG A 358 -1.74 6.86 -6.77
N VAL A 359 -0.89 6.72 -5.78
CA VAL A 359 -0.25 7.84 -5.07
C VAL A 359 0.48 8.80 -6.01
N SER A 360 1.02 8.30 -7.10
CA SER A 360 1.76 9.08 -8.11
C SER A 360 0.90 10.06 -8.91
N ASN A 361 -0.45 10.00 -8.77
CA ASN A 361 -1.32 11.06 -9.27
C ASN A 361 -1.30 12.29 -8.35
N SER A 362 -1.06 12.11 -7.05
CA SER A 362 -1.06 13.15 -6.03
C SER A 362 0.35 13.62 -5.65
N LEU A 363 1.35 12.74 -5.75
CA LEU A 363 2.74 13.01 -5.37
C LEU A 363 3.70 12.76 -6.54
N SER A 364 4.72 13.61 -6.63
CA SER A 364 5.82 13.45 -7.58
C SER A 364 7.11 14.01 -7.00
N GLY A 365 8.26 13.72 -7.62
CA GLY A 365 9.57 14.25 -7.25
C GLY A 365 9.91 14.01 -5.77
N LEU A 366 10.35 15.04 -5.08
CA LEU A 366 10.79 14.94 -3.67
C LEU A 366 9.67 14.57 -2.71
N ASN A 367 8.42 14.97 -3.00
CA ASN A 367 7.27 14.61 -2.16
C ASN A 367 6.98 13.11 -2.22
N ALA A 368 7.06 12.49 -3.40
CA ALA A 368 6.91 11.04 -3.53
C ALA A 368 8.00 10.28 -2.77
N LYS A 369 9.24 10.74 -2.86
CA LYS A 369 10.37 10.18 -2.12
C LYS A 369 10.20 10.31 -0.61
N MET A 370 9.75 11.47 -0.14
CA MET A 370 9.49 11.68 1.29
C MET A 370 8.34 10.81 1.80
N ALA A 371 7.26 10.65 1.03
CA ALA A 371 6.18 9.74 1.38
C ALA A 371 6.67 8.30 1.54
N ALA A 372 7.50 7.82 0.62
CA ALA A 372 8.14 6.50 0.74
C ALA A 372 9.02 6.41 2.00
N SER A 373 9.88 7.41 2.25
CA SER A 373 10.74 7.43 3.44
C SER A 373 9.92 7.37 4.74
N ILE A 374 8.83 8.11 4.83
CA ILE A 374 7.94 8.07 6.00
C ILE A 374 7.31 6.67 6.11
N THR A 375 6.62 6.21 5.05
CA THR A 375 5.83 4.98 5.07
C THR A 375 6.67 3.78 5.47
N TYR A 376 7.84 3.63 4.85
CA TYR A 376 8.66 2.43 5.03
C TYR A 376 9.66 2.51 6.18
N LEU A 377 9.76 3.64 6.89
CA LEU A 377 10.52 3.76 8.13
C LEU A 377 9.63 3.94 9.38
N LEU A 378 8.31 3.94 9.26
CA LEU A 378 7.41 3.72 10.40
C LEU A 378 7.42 2.25 10.84
N PRO A 379 7.11 1.96 12.13
CA PRO A 379 7.03 0.58 12.61
C PRO A 379 5.83 -0.15 12.03
N GLY A 380 5.92 -1.47 11.91
CA GLY A 380 4.85 -2.34 11.41
C GLY A 380 5.20 -3.08 10.13
N THR A 381 4.18 -3.45 9.35
CA THR A 381 4.30 -4.23 8.11
C THR A 381 3.71 -3.45 6.92
N PRO A 382 4.46 -2.49 6.35
CA PRO A 382 3.97 -1.63 5.29
C PRO A 382 3.77 -2.36 3.97
N TYR A 383 2.92 -1.78 3.09
CA TYR A 383 2.59 -2.32 1.78
C TYR A 383 2.98 -1.37 0.65
N ILE A 384 3.53 -1.95 -0.42
CA ILE A 384 3.79 -1.31 -1.71
C ILE A 384 2.78 -1.87 -2.71
N TYR A 385 2.04 -1.03 -3.40
CA TYR A 385 1.23 -1.44 -4.54
C TYR A 385 2.11 -1.47 -5.80
N TYR A 386 2.14 -2.58 -6.54
CA TYR A 386 3.05 -2.76 -7.68
C TYR A 386 3.09 -1.54 -8.61
N GLY A 387 4.29 -1.14 -9.01
CA GLY A 387 4.53 0.04 -9.84
C GLY A 387 4.55 1.37 -9.08
N GLU A 388 4.25 1.39 -7.78
CA GLU A 388 4.36 2.59 -6.95
C GLU A 388 5.83 3.07 -6.91
N GLU A 389 6.75 2.15 -6.82
CA GLU A 389 8.20 2.39 -6.76
C GLU A 389 8.79 3.00 -8.04
N ILE A 390 8.09 2.87 -9.17
CA ILE A 390 8.47 3.54 -10.43
C ILE A 390 7.61 4.77 -10.74
N GLY A 391 6.64 5.08 -9.88
CA GLY A 391 5.74 6.21 -10.06
C GLY A 391 4.60 5.96 -11.04
N LEU A 392 4.18 4.69 -11.22
CA LEU A 392 3.05 4.32 -12.09
C LEU A 392 1.79 5.08 -11.67
N LYS A 393 1.10 5.69 -12.62
CA LYS A 393 -0.13 6.47 -12.40
C LYS A 393 -1.37 5.66 -12.73
N GLY A 394 -2.48 6.01 -12.14
CA GLY A 394 -3.78 5.41 -12.42
C GLY A 394 -4.88 6.01 -11.57
N VAL A 395 -6.03 6.27 -12.18
CA VAL A 395 -7.20 6.84 -11.52
C VAL A 395 -8.43 6.00 -11.87
N ARG A 396 -9.46 6.06 -11.03
CA ARG A 396 -10.71 5.37 -11.32
C ARG A 396 -11.33 5.85 -12.62
N ASN A 397 -11.89 4.93 -13.41
CA ASN A 397 -12.74 5.28 -14.53
C ASN A 397 -14.10 5.78 -14.02
N THR A 398 -14.71 6.70 -14.76
CA THR A 398 -16.07 7.18 -14.48
C THR A 398 -17.17 6.23 -15.00
N SER A 399 -16.80 5.20 -15.75
CA SER A 399 -17.74 4.18 -16.23
C SER A 399 -18.29 3.37 -15.06
N PRO A 400 -19.59 3.09 -14.99
CA PRO A 400 -20.21 2.35 -13.89
C PRO A 400 -20.10 0.82 -14.01
N ASP A 401 -19.25 0.32 -14.89
CA ASP A 401 -19.04 -1.11 -15.11
C ASP A 401 -18.08 -1.75 -14.10
N ASP A 402 -17.97 -3.07 -14.11
CA ASP A 402 -17.08 -3.87 -13.28
C ASP A 402 -15.59 -3.61 -13.52
N GLN A 403 -15.25 -2.91 -14.61
CA GLN A 403 -13.89 -2.51 -14.96
C GLN A 403 -13.57 -1.05 -14.57
N SER A 404 -14.40 -0.40 -13.77
CA SER A 404 -14.17 0.98 -13.33
C SER A 404 -12.80 1.19 -12.66
N ASP A 405 -12.25 0.15 -12.02
CA ASP A 405 -10.94 0.17 -11.35
C ASP A 405 -9.78 -0.29 -12.26
N ALA A 406 -10.04 -0.74 -13.48
CA ALA A 406 -8.98 -1.22 -14.39
C ALA A 406 -7.87 -0.19 -14.64
N LYS A 407 -8.20 1.12 -14.65
CA LYS A 407 -7.20 2.19 -14.79
C LYS A 407 -6.34 2.42 -13.54
N ARG A 408 -6.68 1.85 -12.40
CA ARG A 408 -5.83 1.79 -11.21
C ARG A 408 -4.90 0.59 -11.25
N ARG A 409 -5.24 -0.45 -12.05
CA ARG A 409 -4.61 -1.76 -12.15
C ARG A 409 -3.87 -1.94 -13.48
N LEU A 410 -3.22 -0.85 -13.95
CA LEU A 410 -2.52 -0.79 -15.24
C LEU A 410 -1.30 -1.73 -15.27
N PRO A 411 -0.90 -2.19 -16.46
CA PRO A 411 0.30 -3.00 -16.63
C PRO A 411 1.56 -2.37 -16.03
N MET A 412 2.38 -3.20 -15.40
CA MET A 412 3.70 -2.81 -14.92
C MET A 412 4.59 -2.41 -16.08
N ILE A 413 5.33 -1.32 -15.97
CA ILE A 413 6.26 -0.86 -16.99
C ILE A 413 7.67 -1.35 -16.61
N TRP A 414 8.14 -2.40 -17.30
CA TRP A 414 9.46 -2.96 -17.06
C TRP A 414 10.55 -2.19 -17.77
N SER A 415 10.30 -1.79 -19.01
CA SER A 415 11.25 -1.06 -19.84
C SER A 415 10.54 0.00 -20.70
N LYS A 416 11.28 1.04 -21.03
CA LYS A 416 10.83 2.07 -21.98
C LYS A 416 10.70 1.55 -23.41
N THR A 417 11.60 0.68 -23.80
CA THR A 417 11.80 0.26 -25.19
C THR A 417 11.59 -1.22 -25.43
N ASP A 418 11.95 -2.04 -24.48
CA ASP A 418 11.75 -3.48 -24.52
C ASP A 418 10.39 -3.82 -23.92
N LYS A 419 9.57 -4.54 -24.68
CA LYS A 419 8.20 -4.91 -24.32
C LYS A 419 8.06 -6.38 -23.92
N GLU A 420 9.16 -7.07 -23.72
CA GLU A 420 9.15 -8.45 -23.23
C GLU A 420 8.44 -8.53 -21.88
N GLY A 421 7.39 -9.35 -21.81
CA GLY A 421 6.57 -9.58 -20.62
C GLY A 421 5.67 -8.42 -20.22
N GLU A 422 5.53 -7.37 -21.05
CA GLU A 422 4.57 -6.29 -20.81
C GLU A 422 3.15 -6.80 -21.08
N CYS A 423 2.28 -6.72 -20.06
CA CYS A 423 0.89 -7.12 -20.20
C CYS A 423 0.08 -6.13 -21.03
N ASP A 424 -0.99 -6.61 -21.66
CA ASP A 424 -1.96 -5.78 -22.35
C ASP A 424 -2.94 -5.11 -21.38
N PHE A 425 -3.45 -3.95 -21.79
CA PHE A 425 -4.58 -3.33 -21.11
C PHE A 425 -5.86 -4.12 -21.38
N PRO A 426 -6.82 -4.13 -20.46
CA PRO A 426 -8.17 -4.56 -20.78
C PRO A 426 -8.71 -3.77 -21.99
N GLU A 427 -9.21 -4.44 -23.02
CA GLU A 427 -9.58 -3.84 -24.31
C GLU A 427 -10.52 -2.64 -24.21
N GLN A 428 -11.47 -2.68 -23.28
CA GLN A 428 -12.45 -1.62 -23.06
C GLN A 428 -11.84 -0.31 -22.55
N ASN A 429 -10.63 -0.33 -22.01
CA ASN A 429 -9.94 0.83 -21.44
C ASN A 429 -8.83 1.41 -22.33
N ARG A 430 -8.51 0.80 -23.46
CA ARG A 430 -7.42 1.24 -24.35
C ARG A 430 -7.55 2.69 -24.84
N GLN A 431 -8.75 3.14 -25.19
CA GLN A 431 -8.97 4.49 -25.70
C GLN A 431 -8.80 5.58 -24.66
N ASP A 432 -9.10 5.27 -23.39
CA ASP A 432 -9.06 6.24 -22.30
C ASP A 432 -7.65 6.40 -21.69
N LEU A 433 -6.73 5.48 -21.95
CA LEU A 433 -5.34 5.55 -21.48
C LEU A 433 -4.55 6.68 -22.11
N ASN A 434 -4.95 7.13 -23.30
CA ASN A 434 -4.32 8.26 -23.97
C ASN A 434 -4.43 9.58 -23.19
N ASN A 435 -5.28 9.65 -22.15
CA ASN A 435 -5.49 10.83 -21.31
C ASN A 435 -4.68 10.82 -20.00
N VAL A 436 -4.02 9.71 -19.64
CA VAL A 436 -3.13 9.64 -18.48
C VAL A 436 -1.68 9.73 -18.96
N THR A 437 -1.03 10.86 -18.69
CA THR A 437 0.42 10.97 -18.92
C THR A 437 1.13 10.01 -17.98
N GLN A 438 1.48 8.84 -18.48
CA GLN A 438 2.14 7.78 -17.73
C GLN A 438 3.64 8.08 -17.60
N VAL A 439 4.31 7.39 -16.65
CA VAL A 439 5.76 7.43 -16.53
C VAL A 439 6.40 6.88 -17.81
N SER A 440 7.46 7.53 -18.26
CA SER A 440 8.18 7.12 -19.47
C SER A 440 9.30 6.12 -19.20
N GLU A 441 9.74 6.03 -17.94
CA GLU A 441 10.89 5.24 -17.50
C GLU A 441 10.40 4.04 -16.67
N GLY A 442 10.58 2.84 -17.21
CA GLY A 442 10.26 1.59 -16.50
C GLY A 442 11.33 1.19 -15.49
N VAL A 443 11.15 -0.01 -14.91
CA VAL A 443 12.06 -0.57 -13.89
C VAL A 443 13.51 -0.54 -14.35
N TYR A 444 13.82 -1.12 -15.53
CA TYR A 444 15.21 -1.24 -16.00
C TYR A 444 15.86 0.10 -16.30
N ASN A 445 15.08 1.11 -16.69
CA ASN A 445 15.57 2.46 -16.91
C ASN A 445 15.89 3.14 -15.57
N GLN A 446 14.99 3.04 -14.59
CA GLN A 446 15.14 3.67 -13.29
C GLN A 446 16.23 3.03 -12.43
N LEU A 447 16.47 1.71 -12.56
CA LEU A 447 17.61 1.05 -11.91
C LEU A 447 18.97 1.67 -12.30
N ASN A 448 19.07 2.14 -13.55
CA ASN A 448 20.30 2.75 -14.09
C ASN A 448 20.30 4.29 -14.02
N THR A 449 19.33 4.89 -13.33
CA THR A 449 19.21 6.33 -13.19
C THR A 449 19.47 6.74 -11.75
N ASP A 450 20.50 7.51 -11.53
CA ASP A 450 20.84 8.06 -10.22
C ASP A 450 19.65 8.83 -9.64
N TYR A 451 19.40 8.65 -8.35
CA TYR A 451 18.28 9.30 -7.64
C TYR A 451 16.91 9.08 -8.26
N SER A 452 16.69 8.05 -9.09
CA SER A 452 15.34 7.67 -9.53
C SER A 452 14.42 7.40 -8.33
N LEU A 453 13.11 7.33 -8.55
CA LEU A 453 12.17 6.96 -7.50
C LEU A 453 12.41 5.50 -7.06
N LEU A 454 12.64 4.60 -8.01
CA LEU A 454 12.94 3.19 -7.72
C LEU A 454 14.19 3.03 -6.85
N ASN A 455 15.28 3.72 -7.20
CA ASN A 455 16.51 3.66 -6.39
C ASN A 455 16.30 4.27 -4.99
N HIS A 456 15.41 5.26 -4.86
CA HIS A 456 15.01 5.77 -3.55
C HIS A 456 14.25 4.70 -2.73
N TYR A 457 13.27 4.00 -3.32
CA TYR A 457 12.59 2.87 -2.65
C TYR A 457 13.59 1.80 -2.22
N LYS A 458 14.47 1.35 -3.11
CA LYS A 458 15.54 0.38 -2.78
C LYS A 458 16.37 0.84 -1.58
N LYS A 459 16.79 2.11 -1.55
CA LYS A 459 17.58 2.65 -0.43
C LYS A 459 16.80 2.64 0.88
N VAL A 460 15.53 3.08 0.87
CA VAL A 460 14.67 3.10 2.06
C VAL A 460 14.46 1.68 2.60
N LEU A 461 14.14 0.73 1.71
CA LEU A 461 13.89 -0.66 2.09
C LEU A 461 15.17 -1.37 2.54
N ASN A 462 16.31 -1.08 1.93
CA ASN A 462 17.60 -1.60 2.38
C ASN A 462 17.91 -1.13 3.82
N ILE A 463 17.70 0.15 4.13
CA ILE A 463 17.84 0.68 5.50
C ILE A 463 16.86 -0.03 6.45
N ARG A 464 15.60 -0.16 6.08
CA ARG A 464 14.61 -0.85 6.91
C ARG A 464 15.02 -2.29 7.21
N ASN A 465 15.47 -3.02 6.21
CA ASN A 465 15.92 -4.41 6.36
C ASN A 465 17.19 -4.54 7.18
N LYS A 466 18.10 -3.57 7.09
CA LYS A 466 19.35 -3.51 7.85
C LYS A 466 19.12 -3.34 9.35
N TYR A 467 18.08 -2.59 9.72
CA TYR A 467 17.77 -2.28 11.12
C TYR A 467 16.45 -2.96 11.52
N ASN A 468 16.52 -4.14 12.14
CA ASN A 468 15.36 -5.01 12.45
C ASN A 468 14.33 -4.40 13.43
N VAL A 469 14.56 -3.19 13.95
CA VAL A 469 13.65 -2.53 14.90
C VAL A 469 12.32 -2.10 14.26
N PHE A 470 12.26 -1.97 12.93
CA PHE A 470 11.08 -1.40 12.27
C PHE A 470 9.85 -2.33 12.27
N LYS A 471 10.05 -3.66 12.22
CA LYS A 471 8.94 -4.59 12.04
C LYS A 471 8.01 -4.66 13.27
N HIS A 472 8.58 -4.76 14.46
CA HIS A 472 7.84 -4.97 15.70
C HIS A 472 8.06 -3.86 16.75
N GLY A 473 8.93 -2.90 16.45
CA GLY A 473 9.32 -1.86 17.38
C GLY A 473 8.19 -0.93 17.81
N THR A 474 8.36 -0.37 18.98
CA THR A 474 7.46 0.65 19.53
C THR A 474 7.92 2.05 19.12
N TYR A 475 6.95 2.89 18.81
CA TYR A 475 7.15 4.27 18.39
C TYR A 475 7.14 5.22 19.59
N GLU A 476 8.15 6.09 19.68
CA GLU A 476 8.23 7.17 20.67
C GLU A 476 8.44 8.51 19.97
N ASN A 477 7.50 9.43 20.12
CA ASN A 477 7.60 10.76 19.55
C ASN A 477 8.65 11.61 20.29
N MET A 478 9.68 12.06 19.58
CA MET A 478 10.74 12.94 20.08
C MET A 478 10.69 14.36 19.49
N THR A 479 9.62 14.71 18.82
CA THR A 479 9.50 16.01 18.12
C THR A 479 9.50 17.22 19.09
N SER A 480 9.39 17.00 20.39
CA SER A 480 9.59 18.03 21.41
C SER A 480 11.01 18.62 21.42
N LEU A 481 11.99 17.92 20.84
CA LEU A 481 13.35 18.44 20.64
C LEU A 481 13.42 19.52 19.55
N VAL A 482 12.36 19.67 18.75
CA VAL A 482 12.36 20.55 17.58
C VAL A 482 11.71 21.90 17.93
N SER A 483 12.41 22.99 17.65
CA SER A 483 11.90 24.35 17.81
C SER A 483 10.83 24.70 16.78
N GLU A 484 10.01 25.71 17.03
CA GLU A 484 8.99 26.18 16.08
C GLU A 484 9.58 26.62 14.73
N GLN A 485 10.85 27.06 14.70
CA GLN A 485 11.57 27.42 13.47
C GLN A 485 11.75 26.21 12.54
N ASN A 486 11.88 25.02 13.11
CA ASN A 486 12.06 23.75 12.41
C ASN A 486 10.78 22.89 12.40
N LYS A 487 9.61 23.51 12.39
CA LYS A 487 8.28 22.85 12.53
C LYS A 487 7.98 21.73 11.53
N PHE A 488 8.81 21.55 10.51
CA PHE A 488 8.70 20.45 9.53
C PHE A 488 9.76 19.36 9.75
N VAL A 489 10.57 19.44 10.80
CA VAL A 489 11.47 18.34 11.17
C VAL A 489 10.74 17.43 12.16
N MET A 490 10.66 16.15 11.82
CA MET A 490 10.08 15.08 12.64
C MET A 490 11.19 14.24 13.21
N ILE A 491 11.14 13.99 14.52
CA ILE A 491 12.08 13.08 15.20
C ILE A 491 11.27 12.06 16.00
N TYR A 492 11.57 10.79 15.81
CA TYR A 492 11.01 9.73 16.63
C TYR A 492 12.03 8.62 16.87
N LYS A 493 11.84 7.89 17.95
CA LYS A 493 12.62 6.71 18.32
C LYS A 493 11.80 5.47 18.07
N ILE A 494 12.46 4.42 17.61
CA ILE A 494 11.90 3.07 17.53
C ILE A 494 12.74 2.17 18.42
N THR A 495 12.05 1.36 19.23
CA THR A 495 12.69 0.41 20.13
C THR A 495 12.09 -0.98 19.97
N ASP A 496 12.93 -1.98 19.77
CA ASP A 496 12.56 -3.40 19.74
C ASP A 496 13.55 -4.19 20.61
N GLY A 497 13.06 -4.66 21.76
CA GLY A 497 13.90 -5.27 22.78
C GLY A 497 14.97 -4.30 23.31
N ASP A 498 16.22 -4.69 23.18
CA ASP A 498 17.41 -3.93 23.60
C ASP A 498 17.95 -2.99 22.50
N LYS A 499 17.38 -3.05 21.31
CA LYS A 499 17.79 -2.26 20.16
C LYS A 499 16.91 -1.02 20.01
N SER A 500 17.54 0.11 19.76
CA SER A 500 16.82 1.34 19.44
C SER A 500 17.63 2.23 18.52
N LEU A 501 16.90 3.00 17.71
CA LEU A 501 17.44 4.08 16.91
C LEU A 501 16.44 5.22 16.81
N ALA A 502 16.91 6.40 16.43
CA ALA A 502 16.03 7.51 16.08
C ALA A 502 16.03 7.75 14.58
N VAL A 503 14.85 8.13 14.08
CA VAL A 503 14.66 8.55 12.68
C VAL A 503 14.31 10.03 12.67
N VAL A 504 14.95 10.77 11.79
CA VAL A 504 14.71 12.19 11.56
C VAL A 504 14.32 12.40 10.12
N HIS A 505 13.13 12.95 9.89
CA HIS A 505 12.69 13.40 8.57
C HIS A 505 12.62 14.92 8.54
N ASN A 506 13.28 15.55 7.58
CA ASN A 506 12.97 16.92 7.21
C ASN A 506 11.87 16.90 6.12
N LEU A 507 10.64 17.12 6.53
CA LEU A 507 9.46 17.21 5.63
C LEU A 507 9.43 18.54 4.86
N GLY A 508 10.29 19.50 5.26
CA GLY A 508 10.30 20.86 4.72
C GLY A 508 11.01 20.95 3.36
N VAL A 509 10.72 22.06 2.68
CA VAL A 509 11.29 22.41 1.36
C VAL A 509 12.65 23.12 1.45
N SER A 510 13.17 23.34 2.66
CA SER A 510 14.46 23.97 2.94
C SER A 510 15.28 23.11 3.90
N ARG A 511 16.58 23.36 3.91
CA ARG A 511 17.49 22.80 4.90
C ARG A 511 17.04 23.19 6.32
N ALA A 512 17.21 22.29 7.27
CA ALA A 512 16.96 22.52 8.69
C ALA A 512 18.23 22.25 9.51
N GLU A 513 18.33 22.97 10.62
CA GLU A 513 19.32 22.75 11.66
C GLU A 513 18.63 22.68 13.02
N VAL A 514 18.80 21.56 13.71
CA VAL A 514 18.07 21.25 14.95
C VAL A 514 19.06 21.08 16.10
N GLU A 515 18.82 21.79 17.20
CA GLU A 515 19.56 21.59 18.45
C GLU A 515 19.07 20.29 19.11
N VAL A 516 19.92 19.27 19.11
CA VAL A 516 19.62 17.93 19.66
C VAL A 516 20.44 17.62 20.93
N GLY A 517 21.35 18.52 21.30
CA GLY A 517 22.23 18.35 22.46
C GLY A 517 23.02 17.05 22.39
N ASN A 518 23.17 16.38 23.53
CA ASN A 518 23.89 15.12 23.65
C ASN A 518 22.95 13.91 23.53
N THR A 519 21.77 14.05 22.92
CA THR A 519 20.80 12.94 22.79
C THR A 519 21.31 11.83 21.88
N PHE A 520 22.08 12.20 20.86
CA PHE A 520 22.54 11.26 19.83
C PHE A 520 24.08 11.19 19.79
N LYS A 521 24.57 9.97 19.58
CA LYS A 521 25.97 9.64 19.51
C LYS A 521 26.55 9.83 18.11
N GLY A 522 25.77 9.52 17.05
CA GLY A 522 26.24 9.58 15.67
C GLY A 522 25.15 9.32 14.65
N ILE A 523 25.52 9.51 13.38
CA ILE A 523 24.67 9.17 12.23
C ILE A 523 24.92 7.72 11.85
N LEU A 524 23.87 6.91 11.81
CA LEU A 524 23.89 5.50 11.40
C LEU A 524 23.75 5.34 9.89
N ASP A 525 22.79 6.08 9.30
CA ASP A 525 22.51 6.03 7.85
C ASP A 525 21.74 7.29 7.42
N SER A 526 21.66 7.55 6.12
CA SER A 526 20.91 8.69 5.59
C SER A 526 20.37 8.43 4.19
N ILE A 527 19.29 9.15 3.87
CA ILE A 527 18.67 9.19 2.54
C ILE A 527 18.61 10.67 2.15
N ASN A 528 19.58 11.10 1.33
CA ASN A 528 19.72 12.48 0.91
C ASN A 528 18.99 12.68 -0.42
N THR A 529 18.34 13.82 -0.58
CA THR A 529 17.68 14.20 -1.84
C THR A 529 18.49 15.18 -2.66
N ASP A 530 19.62 15.60 -2.13
CA ASP A 530 20.61 16.44 -2.79
C ASP A 530 22.03 15.89 -2.55
N LYS A 531 23.03 16.59 -3.04
CA LYS A 531 24.45 16.21 -2.96
C LYS A 531 25.14 16.53 -1.63
N TYR A 532 24.39 16.86 -0.57
CA TYR A 532 24.96 17.19 0.73
C TYR A 532 24.68 16.10 1.75
N LYS A 533 25.71 15.75 2.54
CA LYS A 533 25.59 14.82 3.66
C LYS A 533 24.97 15.53 4.87
N PRO A 534 24.11 14.85 5.65
CA PRO A 534 23.72 15.38 6.95
C PRO A 534 24.94 15.47 7.88
N MET A 535 24.91 16.39 8.82
CA MET A 535 26.00 16.59 9.79
C MET A 535 25.44 16.64 11.21
N LEU A 536 26.06 15.88 12.10
CA LEU A 536 25.83 15.98 13.55
C LEU A 536 27.12 16.48 14.19
N LYS A 537 27.11 17.70 14.73
CA LYS A 537 28.29 18.34 15.31
C LYS A 537 27.86 19.26 16.46
N ASP A 538 28.59 19.20 17.56
CA ASP A 538 28.40 20.07 18.74
C ASP A 538 26.95 20.16 19.22
N GLY A 539 26.21 19.00 19.22
CA GLY A 539 24.82 18.92 19.62
C GLY A 539 23.83 19.49 18.60
N ARG A 540 24.26 19.81 17.38
CA ARG A 540 23.41 20.29 16.28
C ARG A 540 23.36 19.29 15.15
N LEU A 541 22.16 18.98 14.65
CA LEU A 541 21.91 18.18 13.48
C LEU A 541 21.50 19.08 12.31
N ALA A 542 22.28 19.08 11.24
CA ALA A 542 21.94 19.73 9.98
C ALA A 542 21.50 18.69 8.94
N ILE A 543 20.36 18.93 8.31
CA ILE A 543 19.71 18.00 7.37
C ILE A 543 19.12 18.77 6.19
N SER A 544 19.33 18.25 4.98
CA SER A 544 18.79 18.81 3.74
C SER A 544 17.28 18.69 3.63
N LYS A 545 16.67 19.43 2.71
CA LYS A 545 15.22 19.35 2.42
C LYS A 545 14.82 17.93 2.01
N HIS A 546 13.62 17.51 2.39
CA HIS A 546 13.05 16.19 2.03
C HIS A 546 14.03 15.02 2.22
N SER A 547 14.87 15.08 3.24
CA SER A 547 15.88 14.05 3.55
C SER A 547 15.56 13.35 4.86
N THR A 548 16.13 12.16 5.03
CA THR A 548 15.96 11.32 6.21
C THR A 548 17.31 10.92 6.77
N VAL A 549 17.43 10.90 8.10
CA VAL A 549 18.65 10.52 8.82
C VAL A 549 18.29 9.56 9.93
N LEU A 550 19.06 8.48 10.08
CA LEU A 550 18.98 7.56 11.20
C LEU A 550 20.12 7.87 12.17
N LEU A 551 19.79 7.94 13.46
CA LEU A 551 20.72 8.32 14.52
C LEU A 551 20.84 7.23 15.59
N GLU A 552 22.08 7.04 16.05
CA GLU A 552 22.40 6.25 17.22
C GLU A 552 22.12 7.08 18.49
N LEU A 553 21.41 6.49 19.45
CA LEU A 553 21.15 7.10 20.75
C LEU A 553 22.35 6.94 21.68
N ASN A 554 22.54 7.89 22.62
CA ASN A 554 23.53 7.78 23.70
C ASN A 554 23.07 6.83 24.79
#